data_f7d453272ca0602438ce4a67b879fe31
#
_entry.id   f7d453272ca0602438ce4a67b879fe31
#
_cell.length_a   1.000
_cell.length_b   1.000
_cell.length_c   1.000
_cell.angle_alpha   90.00
_cell.angle_beta   90.00
_cell.angle_gamma   90.00
#
_symmetry.space_group_name_H-M   'P 1'
#
loop_
_entity.id
_entity.type
_entity.pdbx_description
1 polymer ?
#
loop_
_entity_poly.entity_id
_entity_poly.type
_entity_poly.pdbx_seq_one_letter_code
_entity_poly.pdbx_strand_id
1 'polypeptide(L)'
;MVGKARLALAAQGGAGVLVTGNVMVAESGKGSINDVVISDDSSLEMLKKWAKAGTQNDTLLIMQINHAGKQSPAVVNKTPLAPSAVPLVGMDGFINPPRELTADEINGLIQQFVQTAKIAEQAGFSGVQIHAAHGYLISQFLSPHHNRRQDQWGGSLENRMRFLLETYTAIRAAVGKDFLVGVKLNSADFQKGGFDESESVQVVQKLSEMGIDFIEVSGDNYESPQMLAAKDSTRKREAFFIDYAEKARAVSQVPLIITGGFRSQNAMEDALSSGHLDLVGVARPFALVPDLANQMQNGTYQTVQTDRIQTGVALVDKKAGAMLEMNWYMMQMDLIGQGKQPNPKLSAWKVLLKTLWGNGKAGLSTGRA
;
A
#
# COMPACT_ATOMS: atom_id res chain seq x y z
N MET A 1 17.08 10.12 -5.20
CA MET A 1 16.84 11.58 -5.31
C MET A 1 15.41 11.92 -5.72
N VAL A 2 14.80 11.22 -6.64
CA VAL A 2 13.45 11.52 -7.17
C VAL A 2 12.34 11.40 -6.09
N GLY A 3 12.34 10.34 -5.26
CA GLY A 3 11.34 10.17 -4.19
C GLY A 3 11.34 11.30 -3.15
N LYS A 4 12.52 11.82 -2.79
CA LYS A 4 12.67 12.92 -1.84
C LYS A 4 11.99 14.20 -2.33
N ALA A 5 12.18 14.58 -3.60
CA ALA A 5 11.59 15.79 -4.17
C ALA A 5 10.06 15.70 -4.24
N ARG A 6 9.49 14.51 -4.50
CA ARG A 6 8.05 14.29 -4.53
C ARG A 6 7.38 14.51 -3.17
N LEU A 7 7.95 13.93 -2.11
CA LEU A 7 7.41 14.08 -0.75
C LEU A 7 7.54 15.52 -0.26
N ALA A 8 8.64 16.20 -0.55
CA ALA A 8 8.79 17.61 -0.22
C ALA A 8 7.70 18.47 -0.88
N LEU A 9 7.39 18.24 -2.16
CA LEU A 9 6.35 18.98 -2.87
C LEU A 9 4.94 18.68 -2.33
N ALA A 10 4.64 17.43 -1.97
CA ALA A 10 3.36 17.09 -1.36
C ALA A 10 3.21 17.67 0.05
N ALA A 11 4.28 17.66 0.86
CA ALA A 11 4.29 18.32 2.17
C ALA A 11 4.11 19.85 2.05
N GLN A 12 4.80 20.49 1.11
CA GLN A 12 4.60 21.90 0.78
C GLN A 12 3.21 22.18 0.20
N GLY A 13 2.60 21.19 -0.44
CA GLY A 13 1.26 21.24 -1.00
C GLY A 13 0.13 21.08 0.01
N GLY A 14 0.43 21.04 1.32
CA GLY A 14 -0.56 21.05 2.40
C GLY A 14 -1.05 19.67 2.83
N ALA A 15 -0.40 18.58 2.41
CA ALA A 15 -0.74 17.25 2.89
C ALA A 15 -0.45 17.14 4.39
N GLY A 16 -1.46 16.80 5.22
CA GLY A 16 -1.28 16.61 6.66
C GLY A 16 -0.54 15.30 7.00
N VAL A 17 -0.77 14.25 6.21
CA VAL A 17 -0.11 12.95 6.36
C VAL A 17 0.38 12.48 4.99
N LEU A 18 1.60 12.01 4.92
CA LEU A 18 2.19 11.35 3.75
C LEU A 18 2.56 9.91 4.13
N VAL A 19 2.16 8.95 3.30
CA VAL A 19 2.59 7.57 3.42
C VAL A 19 3.53 7.25 2.27
N THR A 20 4.67 6.63 2.55
CA THR A 20 5.62 6.24 1.50
C THR A 20 5.05 5.13 0.60
N GLY A 21 5.67 4.88 -0.53
CA GLY A 21 5.55 3.58 -1.19
C GLY A 21 6.11 2.46 -0.31
N ASN A 22 5.91 1.21 -0.72
CA ASN A 22 6.38 0.03 0.01
C ASN A 22 7.88 0.09 0.30
N VAL A 23 8.22 -0.05 1.57
CA VAL A 23 9.59 -0.27 2.05
C VAL A 23 9.68 -1.71 2.53
N MET A 24 10.51 -2.52 1.89
CA MET A 24 10.62 -3.94 2.22
C MET A 24 11.51 -4.14 3.43
N VAL A 25 11.05 -4.99 4.36
CA VAL A 25 11.78 -5.30 5.58
C VAL A 25 12.91 -6.32 5.37
N ALA A 26 12.95 -6.97 4.20
CA ALA A 26 13.93 -7.98 3.82
C ALA A 26 14.11 -8.08 2.31
N GLU A 27 15.26 -8.51 1.84
CA GLU A 27 15.52 -8.83 0.43
C GLU A 27 14.58 -9.92 -0.10
N SER A 28 14.24 -10.92 0.73
CA SER A 28 13.27 -11.97 0.38
C SER A 28 11.85 -11.45 0.16
N GLY A 29 11.57 -10.23 0.63
CA GLY A 29 10.27 -9.58 0.54
C GLY A 29 10.09 -8.64 -0.63
N LYS A 30 11.04 -8.52 -1.56
CA LYS A 30 10.94 -7.61 -2.70
C LYS A 30 9.78 -7.94 -3.62
N GLY A 31 8.96 -6.93 -3.95
CA GLY A 31 7.89 -6.98 -4.92
C GLY A 31 8.30 -6.41 -6.28
N SER A 32 9.45 -5.73 -6.37
CA SER A 32 10.03 -5.24 -7.61
C SER A 32 11.56 -5.14 -7.53
N ILE A 33 12.23 -4.97 -8.69
CA ILE A 33 13.69 -4.82 -8.75
C ILE A 33 14.16 -3.59 -7.98
N ASN A 34 13.37 -2.51 -8.03
CA ASN A 34 13.74 -1.19 -7.52
C ASN A 34 13.16 -0.89 -6.13
N ASP A 35 12.61 -1.89 -5.44
CA ASP A 35 12.09 -1.68 -4.09
C ASP A 35 13.20 -1.24 -3.14
N VAL A 36 12.84 -0.30 -2.27
CA VAL A 36 13.68 0.06 -1.13
C VAL A 36 13.62 -1.06 -0.11
N VAL A 37 14.76 -1.56 0.31
CA VAL A 37 14.88 -2.56 1.39
C VAL A 37 15.61 -1.92 2.54
N ILE A 38 15.08 -2.07 3.76
CA ILE A 38 15.70 -1.57 4.99
C ILE A 38 15.75 -2.73 5.98
N SER A 39 16.90 -3.40 6.02
CA SER A 39 17.19 -4.49 6.95
C SER A 39 18.26 -4.12 7.98
N ASP A 40 19.02 -3.05 7.72
CA ASP A 40 20.08 -2.53 8.55
C ASP A 40 20.19 -0.99 8.42
N ASP A 41 21.10 -0.39 9.17
CA ASP A 41 21.31 1.06 9.24
C ASP A 41 22.22 1.64 8.15
N SER A 42 22.68 0.83 7.21
CA SER A 42 23.61 1.26 6.14
C SER A 42 23.10 2.46 5.33
N SER A 43 21.78 2.63 5.23
CA SER A 43 21.13 3.73 4.51
C SER A 43 20.62 4.86 5.41
N LEU A 44 20.93 4.87 6.72
CA LEU A 44 20.36 5.78 7.70
C LEU A 44 20.49 7.26 7.32
N GLU A 45 21.64 7.70 6.83
CA GLU A 45 21.83 9.09 6.41
C GLU A 45 20.98 9.50 5.20
N MET A 46 20.71 8.56 4.30
CA MET A 46 19.81 8.80 3.18
C MET A 46 18.35 8.88 3.67
N LEU A 47 17.97 8.02 4.61
CA LEU A 47 16.64 7.99 5.23
C LEU A 47 16.37 9.28 6.03
N LYS A 48 17.34 9.80 6.78
CA LYS A 48 17.23 11.11 7.45
C LYS A 48 16.94 12.25 6.46
N LYS A 49 17.61 12.25 5.30
CA LYS A 49 17.33 13.22 4.24
C LYS A 49 15.93 13.03 3.65
N TRP A 50 15.46 11.79 3.60
CA TRP A 50 14.12 11.47 3.10
C TRP A 50 13.04 11.92 4.11
N ALA A 51 13.21 11.58 5.39
CA ALA A 51 12.33 12.01 6.47
C ALA A 51 12.23 13.54 6.53
N LYS A 52 13.37 14.26 6.59
CA LYS A 52 13.42 15.73 6.58
C LYS A 52 12.69 16.36 5.40
N ALA A 53 12.68 15.72 4.24
CA ALA A 53 11.99 16.24 3.06
C ALA A 53 10.46 16.08 3.15
N GLY A 54 9.97 14.98 3.74
CA GLY A 54 8.55 14.69 3.84
C GLY A 54 7.85 15.21 5.09
N THR A 55 8.62 15.72 6.08
CA THR A 55 8.07 16.27 7.34
C THR A 55 8.08 17.82 7.36
N GLN A 56 8.14 18.46 6.18
CA GLN A 56 8.01 19.91 6.08
C GLN A 56 6.57 20.35 6.36
N ASN A 57 6.39 21.58 6.86
CA ASN A 57 5.09 22.20 7.13
C ASN A 57 4.20 21.35 8.06
N ASP A 58 4.80 20.79 9.11
CA ASP A 58 4.11 19.95 10.10
C ASP A 58 3.44 18.68 9.52
N THR A 59 3.82 18.27 8.31
CA THR A 59 3.35 17.05 7.70
C THR A 59 3.90 15.82 8.44
N LEU A 60 3.06 14.87 8.77
CA LEU A 60 3.46 13.57 9.27
C LEU A 60 3.90 12.68 8.13
N LEU A 61 5.12 12.15 8.18
CA LEU A 61 5.61 11.17 7.21
C LEU A 61 5.65 9.78 7.82
N ILE A 62 4.84 8.89 7.27
CA ILE A 62 4.70 7.49 7.69
C ILE A 62 5.41 6.57 6.70
N MET A 63 6.32 5.72 7.18
CA MET A 63 6.96 4.71 6.34
C MET A 63 6.08 3.47 6.26
N GLN A 64 5.61 3.10 5.06
CA GLN A 64 4.86 1.85 4.87
C GLN A 64 5.83 0.68 4.76
N ILE A 65 5.85 -0.18 5.79
CA ILE A 65 6.75 -1.34 5.89
C ILE A 65 6.04 -2.61 5.42
N ASN A 66 6.70 -3.41 4.57
CA ASN A 66 6.06 -4.50 3.84
C ASN A 66 7.01 -5.69 3.60
N HIS A 67 6.39 -6.81 3.24
CA HIS A 67 7.01 -7.99 2.64
C HIS A 67 6.05 -8.56 1.58
N ALA A 68 6.49 -8.69 0.33
CA ALA A 68 5.61 -9.07 -0.77
C ALA A 68 5.03 -10.49 -0.64
N GLY A 69 5.67 -11.35 0.16
CA GLY A 69 5.23 -12.73 0.27
C GLY A 69 5.29 -13.44 -1.08
N LYS A 70 4.25 -14.21 -1.41
CA LYS A 70 4.17 -14.91 -2.69
C LYS A 70 3.98 -14.00 -3.90
N GLN A 71 3.67 -12.71 -3.70
CA GLN A 71 3.56 -11.72 -4.79
C GLN A 71 4.93 -11.19 -5.25
N SER A 72 6.03 -11.82 -4.86
CA SER A 72 7.39 -11.50 -5.29
C SER A 72 7.64 -12.04 -6.70
N PRO A 73 7.99 -11.18 -7.69
CA PRO A 73 8.21 -11.62 -9.07
C PRO A 73 9.40 -12.56 -9.23
N ALA A 74 9.32 -13.49 -10.18
CA ALA A 74 10.36 -14.50 -10.46
C ALA A 74 11.74 -13.90 -10.77
N VAL A 75 11.76 -12.65 -11.28
CA VAL A 75 13.02 -11.94 -11.62
C VAL A 75 13.76 -11.43 -10.38
N VAL A 76 13.09 -11.27 -9.24
CA VAL A 76 13.70 -10.82 -7.98
C VAL A 76 13.75 -11.94 -6.94
N ASN A 77 12.84 -12.92 -7.03
CA ASN A 77 12.79 -14.00 -6.06
C ASN A 77 12.51 -15.35 -6.73
N LYS A 78 13.46 -16.27 -6.64
CA LYS A 78 13.31 -17.62 -7.21
C LYS A 78 12.34 -18.50 -6.42
N THR A 79 12.22 -18.27 -5.11
CA THR A 79 11.40 -19.06 -4.19
C THR A 79 10.69 -18.14 -3.22
N PRO A 80 9.55 -17.53 -3.62
CA PRO A 80 8.79 -16.64 -2.77
C PRO A 80 8.34 -17.32 -1.49
N LEU A 81 8.18 -16.54 -0.42
CA LEU A 81 7.75 -17.01 0.90
C LEU A 81 6.26 -16.77 1.07
N ALA A 82 5.55 -17.68 1.70
CA ALA A 82 4.12 -17.56 1.99
C ALA A 82 3.73 -18.31 3.27
N PRO A 83 2.56 -18.05 3.87
CA PRO A 83 2.05 -18.87 4.97
C PRO A 83 1.87 -20.33 4.55
N SER A 84 1.50 -20.60 3.30
CA SER A 84 1.38 -21.95 2.73
C SER A 84 1.78 -21.95 1.25
N ALA A 85 2.19 -23.10 0.72
CA ALA A 85 2.67 -23.27 -0.65
C ALA A 85 1.50 -23.23 -1.67
N VAL A 86 0.70 -22.17 -1.66
CA VAL A 86 -0.44 -21.94 -2.57
C VAL A 86 -0.04 -20.94 -3.65
N PRO A 87 0.13 -21.35 -4.92
CA PRO A 87 0.49 -20.44 -6.01
C PRO A 87 -0.57 -19.37 -6.27
N LEU A 88 -0.17 -18.28 -6.94
CA LEU A 88 -1.11 -17.29 -7.50
C LEU A 88 -1.68 -17.80 -8.82
N VAL A 89 -2.99 -17.73 -8.95
CA VAL A 89 -3.69 -18.15 -10.17
C VAL A 89 -3.49 -17.13 -11.29
N GLY A 90 -3.15 -17.58 -12.49
CA GLY A 90 -3.01 -16.73 -13.67
C GLY A 90 -1.72 -15.92 -13.75
N MET A 91 -0.74 -16.20 -12.88
CA MET A 91 0.56 -15.51 -12.83
C MET A 91 1.74 -16.41 -13.25
N ASP A 92 1.44 -17.52 -13.94
CA ASP A 92 2.45 -18.46 -14.42
C ASP A 92 3.52 -17.78 -15.27
N GLY A 93 4.79 -18.06 -14.97
CA GLY A 93 5.94 -17.47 -15.66
C GLY A 93 6.32 -16.05 -15.20
N PHE A 94 5.47 -15.37 -14.42
CA PHE A 94 5.78 -14.06 -13.84
C PHE A 94 6.12 -14.17 -12.34
N ILE A 95 5.46 -15.08 -11.63
CA ILE A 95 5.67 -15.35 -10.22
C ILE A 95 5.89 -16.85 -10.04
N ASN A 96 6.96 -17.22 -9.34
CA ASN A 96 7.25 -18.62 -9.04
C ASN A 96 6.32 -19.15 -7.94
N PRO A 97 6.03 -20.47 -7.91
CA PRO A 97 5.35 -21.09 -6.79
C PRO A 97 6.05 -20.77 -5.47
N PRO A 98 5.31 -20.38 -4.43
CA PRO A 98 5.91 -20.08 -3.14
C PRO A 98 6.21 -21.35 -2.35
N ARG A 99 7.11 -21.24 -1.38
CA ARG A 99 7.24 -22.22 -0.31
C ARG A 99 6.62 -21.71 0.99
N GLU A 100 6.23 -22.64 1.81
CA GLU A 100 5.72 -22.37 3.15
C GLU A 100 6.86 -21.89 4.07
N LEU A 101 6.56 -20.90 4.91
CA LEU A 101 7.43 -20.42 5.99
C LEU A 101 7.45 -21.42 7.16
N THR A 102 8.61 -21.64 7.75
CA THR A 102 8.71 -22.30 9.06
C THR A 102 8.30 -21.34 10.18
N ALA A 103 8.01 -21.86 11.38
CA ALA A 103 7.69 -21.03 12.54
C ALA A 103 8.87 -20.10 12.92
N ASP A 104 10.10 -20.58 12.82
CA ASP A 104 11.31 -19.78 13.11
C ASP A 104 11.49 -18.66 12.08
N GLU A 105 11.20 -18.90 10.81
CA GLU A 105 11.22 -17.86 9.78
C GLU A 105 10.14 -16.80 10.01
N ILE A 106 8.94 -17.19 10.46
CA ILE A 106 7.88 -16.25 10.82
C ILE A 106 8.36 -15.33 11.96
N ASN A 107 8.93 -15.91 13.03
CA ASN A 107 9.51 -15.14 14.13
C ASN A 107 10.66 -14.23 13.66
N GLY A 108 11.51 -14.71 12.77
CA GLY A 108 12.58 -13.93 12.16
C GLY A 108 12.05 -12.73 11.37
N LEU A 109 10.96 -12.90 10.63
CA LEU A 109 10.32 -11.82 9.89
C LEU A 109 9.72 -10.76 10.84
N ILE A 110 9.09 -11.16 11.96
CA ILE A 110 8.63 -10.20 12.98
C ILE A 110 9.80 -9.31 13.42
N GLN A 111 10.97 -9.89 13.70
CA GLN A 111 12.15 -9.10 14.09
C GLN A 111 12.66 -8.17 12.98
N GLN A 112 12.51 -8.56 11.71
CA GLN A 112 12.85 -7.68 10.58
C GLN A 112 11.90 -6.48 10.50
N PHE A 113 10.58 -6.67 10.70
CA PHE A 113 9.63 -5.56 10.83
C PHE A 113 10.01 -4.61 11.97
N VAL A 114 10.38 -5.15 13.13
CA VAL A 114 10.84 -4.36 14.29
C VAL A 114 12.10 -3.56 13.94
N GLN A 115 13.08 -4.20 13.33
CA GLN A 115 14.33 -3.52 12.97
C GLN A 115 14.10 -2.37 11.98
N THR A 116 13.27 -2.59 10.96
CA THR A 116 12.91 -1.54 9.99
C THR A 116 12.19 -0.37 10.69
N ALA A 117 11.27 -0.65 11.63
CA ALA A 117 10.56 0.38 12.39
C ALA A 117 11.51 1.23 13.25
N LYS A 118 12.47 0.61 13.94
CA LYS A 118 13.52 1.30 14.72
C LYS A 118 14.38 2.21 13.84
N ILE A 119 14.76 1.74 12.65
CA ILE A 119 15.55 2.53 11.71
C ILE A 119 14.72 3.72 11.20
N ALA A 120 13.42 3.53 10.93
CA ALA A 120 12.52 4.61 10.54
C ALA A 120 12.42 5.70 11.64
N GLU A 121 12.28 5.30 12.90
CA GLU A 121 12.29 6.20 14.05
C GLU A 121 13.61 6.97 14.14
N GLN A 122 14.76 6.30 14.09
CA GLN A 122 16.10 6.91 14.12
C GLN A 122 16.34 7.87 12.95
N ALA A 123 15.71 7.62 11.81
CA ALA A 123 15.78 8.47 10.63
C ALA A 123 14.90 9.73 10.74
N GLY A 124 13.99 9.81 11.72
CA GLY A 124 13.10 10.94 11.92
C GLY A 124 11.80 10.89 11.12
N PHE A 125 11.33 9.68 10.74
CA PHE A 125 9.95 9.49 10.29
C PHE A 125 9.00 9.71 11.46
N SER A 126 7.76 10.11 11.19
CA SER A 126 6.72 10.31 12.21
C SER A 126 6.13 9.00 12.71
N GLY A 127 6.25 7.95 11.92
CA GLY A 127 5.70 6.64 12.25
C GLY A 127 5.93 5.61 11.15
N VAL A 128 5.41 4.40 11.40
CA VAL A 128 5.34 3.33 10.42
C VAL A 128 3.90 2.85 10.22
N GLN A 129 3.62 2.33 9.03
CA GLN A 129 2.38 1.65 8.70
C GLN A 129 2.69 0.22 8.29
N ILE A 130 2.18 -0.75 9.04
CA ILE A 130 2.28 -2.18 8.74
C ILE A 130 1.37 -2.48 7.55
N HIS A 131 1.92 -2.99 6.46
CA HIS A 131 1.13 -3.33 5.28
C HIS A 131 0.49 -4.71 5.41
N ALA A 132 -0.78 -4.74 5.80
CA ALA A 132 -1.59 -5.95 5.96
C ALA A 132 -2.70 -6.08 4.89
N ALA A 133 -2.47 -5.52 3.70
CA ALA A 133 -3.46 -5.45 2.64
C ALA A 133 -2.91 -5.97 1.29
N HIS A 134 -3.75 -5.96 0.26
CA HIS A 134 -3.43 -6.15 -1.16
C HIS A 134 -2.79 -7.50 -1.50
N GLY A 135 -2.99 -8.54 -0.68
CA GLY A 135 -2.44 -9.87 -0.92
C GLY A 135 -0.94 -9.98 -0.65
N TYR A 136 -0.31 -9.03 0.07
CA TYR A 136 1.05 -9.14 0.57
C TYR A 136 1.14 -10.08 1.77
N LEU A 137 2.33 -10.32 2.32
CA LEU A 137 2.56 -11.43 3.24
C LEU A 137 1.60 -11.43 4.44
N ILE A 138 1.41 -10.31 5.13
CA ILE A 138 0.50 -10.26 6.28
C ILE A 138 -0.95 -10.50 5.85
N SER A 139 -1.38 -9.91 4.72
CA SER A 139 -2.69 -10.20 4.13
C SER A 139 -2.86 -11.68 3.75
N GLN A 140 -1.78 -12.34 3.27
CA GLN A 140 -1.80 -13.77 2.98
C GLN A 140 -2.00 -14.60 4.26
N PHE A 141 -1.44 -14.19 5.40
CA PHE A 141 -1.69 -14.85 6.69
C PHE A 141 -3.14 -14.71 7.13
N LEU A 142 -3.75 -13.53 6.95
CA LEU A 142 -5.15 -13.26 7.30
C LEU A 142 -6.14 -14.08 6.46
N SER A 143 -5.82 -14.34 5.20
CA SER A 143 -6.73 -14.97 4.24
C SER A 143 -6.75 -16.49 4.35
N PRO A 144 -7.90 -17.14 4.62
CA PRO A 144 -7.98 -18.59 4.67
C PRO A 144 -7.76 -19.24 3.30
N HIS A 145 -7.94 -18.50 2.20
CA HIS A 145 -7.60 -18.97 0.86
C HIS A 145 -6.10 -19.19 0.68
N HIS A 146 -5.28 -18.32 1.25
CA HIS A 146 -3.82 -18.31 1.12
C HIS A 146 -3.11 -19.00 2.27
N ASN A 147 -3.69 -19.00 3.45
CA ASN A 147 -3.15 -19.60 4.68
C ASN A 147 -3.92 -20.89 5.01
N ARG A 148 -3.31 -22.02 4.67
CA ARG A 148 -3.85 -23.36 4.91
C ARG A 148 -3.15 -24.11 6.05
N ARG A 149 -2.40 -23.36 6.88
CA ARG A 149 -1.69 -23.93 8.03
C ARG A 149 -2.64 -24.49 9.06
N GLN A 150 -2.17 -25.49 9.80
CA GLN A 150 -2.89 -26.16 10.90
C GLN A 150 -2.20 -25.93 12.26
N ASP A 151 -1.19 -25.08 12.31
CA ASP A 151 -0.48 -24.67 13.52
C ASP A 151 -1.03 -23.35 14.09
N GLN A 152 -0.33 -22.79 15.07
CA GLN A 152 -0.71 -21.53 15.71
C GLN A 152 -0.77 -20.29 14.77
N TRP A 153 -0.32 -20.42 13.53
CA TRP A 153 -0.29 -19.34 12.53
C TRP A 153 -1.40 -19.46 11.50
N GLY A 154 -2.28 -20.48 11.59
CA GLY A 154 -3.35 -20.72 10.61
C GLY A 154 -4.58 -21.40 11.22
N GLY A 155 -5.56 -21.72 10.37
CA GLY A 155 -6.85 -22.26 10.78
C GLY A 155 -7.83 -21.17 11.22
N SER A 156 -8.07 -20.99 12.52
CA SER A 156 -8.99 -19.97 13.04
C SER A 156 -8.54 -18.55 12.70
N LEU A 157 -9.46 -17.59 12.68
CA LEU A 157 -9.12 -16.18 12.48
C LEU A 157 -8.12 -15.68 13.55
N GLU A 158 -8.28 -16.10 14.79
CA GLU A 158 -7.36 -15.78 15.89
C GLU A 158 -5.91 -16.17 15.55
N ASN A 159 -5.69 -17.37 15.01
CA ASN A 159 -4.38 -17.82 14.60
C ASN A 159 -3.89 -17.08 13.34
N ARG A 160 -4.78 -16.82 12.37
CA ARG A 160 -4.43 -16.13 11.12
C ARG A 160 -4.03 -14.66 11.35
N MET A 161 -4.64 -13.97 12.32
CA MET A 161 -4.24 -12.60 12.67
C MET A 161 -3.01 -12.52 13.58
N ARG A 162 -2.54 -13.64 14.16
CA ARG A 162 -1.41 -13.70 15.08
C ARG A 162 -0.16 -13.02 14.52
N PHE A 163 0.21 -13.29 13.27
CA PHE A 163 1.40 -12.66 12.66
C PHE A 163 1.30 -11.14 12.65
N LEU A 164 0.15 -10.57 12.33
CA LEU A 164 -0.08 -9.13 12.37
C LEU A 164 0.02 -8.59 13.80
N LEU A 165 -0.69 -9.24 14.75
CA LEU A 165 -0.78 -8.76 16.13
C LEU A 165 0.57 -8.84 16.85
N GLU A 166 1.32 -9.93 16.67
CA GLU A 166 2.66 -10.08 17.23
C GLU A 166 3.66 -9.09 16.60
N THR A 167 3.56 -8.84 15.28
CA THR A 167 4.36 -7.80 14.61
C THR A 167 4.07 -6.43 15.21
N TYR A 168 2.79 -6.05 15.36
CA TYR A 168 2.41 -4.79 16.00
C TYR A 168 2.94 -4.69 17.42
N THR A 169 2.71 -5.72 18.25
CA THR A 169 3.15 -5.76 19.65
C THR A 169 4.67 -5.59 19.76
N ALA A 170 5.42 -6.31 18.95
CA ALA A 170 6.88 -6.24 18.96
C ALA A 170 7.42 -4.87 18.50
N ILE A 171 6.82 -4.28 17.45
CA ILE A 171 7.16 -2.92 17.01
C ILE A 171 6.86 -1.92 18.12
N ARG A 172 5.65 -1.95 18.68
CA ARG A 172 5.24 -1.02 19.77
C ARG A 172 6.16 -1.10 20.97
N ALA A 173 6.55 -2.32 21.38
CA ALA A 173 7.50 -2.51 22.46
C ALA A 173 8.90 -1.92 22.17
N ALA A 174 9.30 -1.90 20.90
CA ALA A 174 10.63 -1.44 20.48
C ALA A 174 10.71 0.08 20.29
N VAL A 175 9.64 0.73 19.77
CA VAL A 175 9.63 2.18 19.44
C VAL A 175 8.89 3.03 20.47
N GLY A 176 8.27 2.42 21.50
CA GLY A 176 7.52 3.14 22.52
C GLY A 176 6.20 3.74 22.01
N LYS A 177 5.63 4.69 22.79
CA LYS A 177 4.30 5.26 22.54
C LYS A 177 4.29 6.53 21.69
N ASP A 178 5.43 7.19 21.56
CA ASP A 178 5.51 8.51 20.93
C ASP A 178 5.76 8.41 19.40
N PHE A 179 6.11 7.24 18.90
CA PHE A 179 6.26 6.94 17.47
C PHE A 179 4.98 6.28 16.95
N LEU A 180 4.38 6.82 15.89
CA LEU A 180 3.11 6.32 15.36
C LEU A 180 3.27 4.93 14.72
N VAL A 181 2.39 4.02 15.08
CA VAL A 181 2.30 2.69 14.47
C VAL A 181 0.88 2.45 13.99
N GLY A 182 0.67 2.43 12.70
CA GLY A 182 -0.62 2.14 12.08
C GLY A 182 -0.60 0.86 11.25
N VAL A 183 -1.76 0.52 10.71
CA VAL A 183 -1.92 -0.61 9.80
C VAL A 183 -2.71 -0.19 8.56
N LYS A 184 -2.35 -0.77 7.41
CA LYS A 184 -3.21 -0.78 6.24
C LYS A 184 -3.82 -2.17 6.09
N LEU A 185 -5.14 -2.24 6.09
CA LEU A 185 -5.91 -3.48 6.12
C LEU A 185 -6.87 -3.56 4.93
N ASN A 186 -7.08 -4.75 4.36
CA ASN A 186 -8.17 -4.98 3.43
C ASN A 186 -9.52 -4.99 4.16
N SER A 187 -10.53 -4.34 3.59
CA SER A 187 -11.93 -4.57 3.99
C SER A 187 -12.36 -6.01 3.66
N ALA A 188 -11.90 -6.54 2.53
CA ALA A 188 -12.06 -7.93 2.11
C ALA A 188 -11.07 -8.26 0.99
N ASP A 189 -10.86 -9.56 0.72
CA ASP A 189 -10.09 -10.02 -0.45
C ASP A 189 -10.92 -9.99 -1.73
N PHE A 190 -12.24 -9.87 -1.64
CA PHE A 190 -13.19 -9.99 -2.76
C PHE A 190 -13.04 -11.28 -3.55
N GLN A 191 -12.65 -12.35 -2.86
CA GLN A 191 -12.36 -13.67 -3.41
C GLN A 191 -13.10 -14.74 -2.61
N LYS A 192 -13.69 -15.74 -3.30
CA LYS A 192 -14.41 -16.83 -2.64
C LYS A 192 -13.49 -17.62 -1.72
N GLY A 193 -13.87 -17.72 -0.43
CA GLY A 193 -13.06 -18.39 0.59
C GLY A 193 -11.81 -17.62 0.99
N GLY A 194 -11.74 -16.32 0.68
CA GLY A 194 -10.73 -15.38 1.16
C GLY A 194 -11.15 -14.71 2.47
N PHE A 195 -10.39 -13.73 2.88
CA PHE A 195 -10.67 -12.86 4.02
C PHE A 195 -11.87 -11.98 3.72
N ASP A 196 -12.88 -12.00 4.58
CA ASP A 196 -14.13 -11.27 4.38
C ASP A 196 -14.30 -10.07 5.31
N GLU A 197 -15.36 -9.27 5.07
CA GLU A 197 -15.61 -8.05 5.85
C GLU A 197 -15.85 -8.33 7.33
N SER A 198 -16.49 -9.45 7.68
CA SER A 198 -16.79 -9.78 9.08
C SER A 198 -15.51 -10.14 9.84
N GLU A 199 -14.59 -10.82 9.20
CA GLU A 199 -13.26 -11.11 9.73
C GLU A 199 -12.41 -9.84 9.84
N SER A 200 -12.48 -8.96 8.82
CA SER A 200 -11.77 -7.68 8.81
C SER A 200 -12.21 -6.77 9.97
N VAL A 201 -13.51 -6.67 10.24
CA VAL A 201 -14.05 -5.91 11.38
C VAL A 201 -13.53 -6.46 12.72
N GLN A 202 -13.41 -7.78 12.89
CA GLN A 202 -12.82 -8.38 14.09
C GLN A 202 -11.34 -8.04 14.24
N VAL A 203 -10.57 -7.99 13.15
CA VAL A 203 -9.17 -7.56 13.16
C VAL A 203 -9.07 -6.08 13.55
N VAL A 204 -9.94 -5.21 13.00
CA VAL A 204 -10.04 -3.79 13.39
C VAL A 204 -10.31 -3.65 14.87
N GLN A 205 -11.30 -4.37 15.39
CA GLN A 205 -11.63 -4.36 16.82
C GLN A 205 -10.41 -4.75 17.67
N LYS A 206 -9.75 -5.86 17.31
CA LYS A 206 -8.61 -6.36 18.08
C LYS A 206 -7.42 -5.38 18.10
N LEU A 207 -7.08 -4.78 16.95
CA LEU A 207 -6.05 -3.75 16.86
C LEU A 207 -6.40 -2.50 17.68
N SER A 208 -7.68 -2.09 17.67
CA SER A 208 -8.19 -0.99 18.49
C SER A 208 -8.01 -1.25 19.98
N GLU A 209 -8.40 -2.45 20.44
CA GLU A 209 -8.22 -2.87 21.85
C GLU A 209 -6.74 -2.88 22.28
N MET A 210 -5.84 -3.14 21.34
CA MET A 210 -4.39 -3.12 21.56
C MET A 210 -3.78 -1.71 21.54
N GLY A 211 -4.55 -0.67 21.18
CA GLY A 211 -4.10 0.73 21.16
C GLY A 211 -3.27 1.11 19.96
N ILE A 212 -3.61 0.61 18.76
CA ILE A 212 -2.99 1.06 17.50
C ILE A 212 -3.31 2.54 17.25
N ASP A 213 -2.40 3.30 16.63
CA ASP A 213 -2.57 4.74 16.47
C ASP A 213 -3.52 5.12 15.33
N PHE A 214 -3.56 4.36 14.25
CA PHE A 214 -4.49 4.55 13.12
C PHE A 214 -4.66 3.30 12.29
N ILE A 215 -5.78 3.22 11.58
CA ILE A 215 -6.08 2.12 10.63
C ILE A 215 -6.44 2.73 9.28
N GLU A 216 -5.72 2.37 8.24
CA GLU A 216 -6.07 2.69 6.86
C GLU A 216 -6.80 1.50 6.22
N VAL A 217 -8.01 1.74 5.73
CA VAL A 217 -8.80 0.73 5.05
C VAL A 217 -8.63 0.86 3.54
N SER A 218 -8.42 -0.28 2.92
CA SER A 218 -8.31 -0.45 1.48
C SER A 218 -8.96 -1.80 1.09
N GLY A 219 -8.71 -2.30 -0.09
CA GLY A 219 -9.20 -3.61 -0.50
C GLY A 219 -8.59 -4.05 -1.81
N ASP A 220 -8.73 -5.32 -2.08
CA ASP A 220 -8.32 -6.10 -3.23
C ASP A 220 -6.96 -6.84 -3.09
N ASN A 221 -6.65 -7.68 -4.07
CA ASN A 221 -5.37 -8.37 -4.23
C ASN A 221 -5.08 -8.59 -5.72
N TYR A 222 -3.94 -9.22 -6.06
CA TYR A 222 -3.57 -9.46 -7.47
C TYR A 222 -4.50 -10.42 -8.21
N GLU A 223 -5.14 -11.36 -7.53
CA GLU A 223 -6.09 -12.30 -8.11
C GLU A 223 -7.49 -11.69 -8.28
N SER A 224 -7.84 -10.66 -7.46
CA SER A 224 -9.12 -9.94 -7.51
C SER A 224 -8.91 -8.42 -7.44
N PRO A 225 -8.38 -7.79 -8.51
CA PRO A 225 -8.00 -6.37 -8.50
C PRO A 225 -9.22 -5.46 -8.72
N GLN A 226 -10.03 -5.24 -7.69
CA GLN A 226 -11.27 -4.44 -7.77
C GLN A 226 -11.02 -2.97 -8.14
N MET A 227 -9.98 -2.36 -7.60
CA MET A 227 -9.68 -0.94 -7.84
C MET A 227 -9.05 -0.66 -9.21
N LEU A 228 -8.34 -1.62 -9.80
CA LEU A 228 -7.67 -1.46 -11.10
C LEU A 228 -8.51 -2.00 -12.26
N ALA A 229 -9.22 -3.11 -12.06
CA ALA A 229 -10.04 -3.75 -13.08
C ALA A 229 -11.53 -3.36 -13.02
N ALA A 230 -11.90 -2.43 -12.16
CA ALA A 230 -13.27 -2.01 -11.97
C ALA A 230 -13.94 -1.59 -13.28
N LYS A 231 -15.21 -2.01 -13.45
CA LYS A 231 -16.07 -1.56 -14.56
C LYS A 231 -16.19 -0.02 -14.54
N ASP A 232 -16.46 0.61 -15.67
CA ASP A 232 -16.57 2.07 -15.77
C ASP A 232 -17.61 2.65 -14.80
N SER A 233 -18.70 1.91 -14.51
CA SER A 233 -19.69 2.30 -13.50
C SER A 233 -19.11 2.33 -12.07
N THR A 234 -18.23 1.41 -11.72
CA THR A 234 -17.53 1.38 -10.43
C THR A 234 -16.45 2.47 -10.36
N ARG A 235 -15.76 2.73 -11.47
CA ARG A 235 -14.77 3.83 -11.56
C ARG A 235 -15.38 5.21 -11.41
N LYS A 236 -16.67 5.39 -11.78
CA LYS A 236 -17.40 6.66 -11.62
C LYS A 236 -17.80 6.92 -10.17
N ARG A 237 -17.98 5.86 -9.37
CA ARG A 237 -18.22 6.02 -7.93
C ARG A 237 -16.95 6.43 -7.23
N GLU A 238 -17.06 7.26 -6.23
CA GLU A 238 -16.00 7.59 -5.28
C GLU A 238 -16.27 6.87 -3.95
N ALA A 239 -15.35 6.95 -3.00
CA ALA A 239 -15.50 6.38 -1.65
C ALA A 239 -15.86 4.87 -1.65
N PHE A 240 -15.06 4.02 -2.35
CA PHE A 240 -15.37 2.60 -2.54
C PHE A 240 -15.64 1.82 -1.25
N PHE A 241 -15.07 2.25 -0.14
CA PHE A 241 -15.11 1.54 1.14
C PHE A 241 -15.90 2.28 2.23
N ILE A 242 -16.78 3.24 1.86
CA ILE A 242 -17.53 4.03 2.84
C ILE A 242 -18.50 3.17 3.68
N ASP A 243 -19.16 2.19 3.05
CA ASP A 243 -20.06 1.27 3.76
C ASP A 243 -19.31 0.39 4.77
N TYR A 244 -18.05 0.07 4.46
CA TYR A 244 -17.18 -0.65 5.40
C TYR A 244 -16.72 0.27 6.54
N ALA A 245 -16.48 1.56 6.27
CA ALA A 245 -16.05 2.50 7.30
C ALA A 245 -17.07 2.60 8.45
N GLU A 246 -18.37 2.58 8.15
CA GLU A 246 -19.43 2.52 9.16
C GLU A 246 -19.29 1.30 10.07
N LYS A 247 -19.08 0.11 9.50
CA LYS A 247 -18.89 -1.14 10.27
C LYS A 247 -17.64 -1.10 11.14
N ALA A 248 -16.52 -0.58 10.59
CA ALA A 248 -15.27 -0.43 11.31
C ALA A 248 -15.41 0.58 12.46
N ARG A 249 -16.09 1.71 12.24
CA ARG A 249 -16.34 2.73 13.24
C ARG A 249 -17.18 2.22 14.41
N ALA A 250 -18.11 1.31 14.16
CA ALA A 250 -18.96 0.72 15.20
C ALA A 250 -18.15 -0.07 16.26
N VAL A 251 -16.95 -0.55 15.91
CA VAL A 251 -16.08 -1.36 16.80
C VAL A 251 -14.78 -0.68 17.17
N SER A 252 -14.50 0.53 16.64
CA SER A 252 -13.21 1.20 16.80
C SER A 252 -13.38 2.71 16.99
N GLN A 253 -12.62 3.28 17.93
CA GLN A 253 -12.51 4.72 18.13
C GLN A 253 -11.15 5.27 17.66
N VAL A 254 -10.26 4.43 17.15
CA VAL A 254 -8.97 4.89 16.60
C VAL A 254 -9.19 5.63 15.28
N PRO A 255 -8.31 6.57 14.91
CA PRO A 255 -8.37 7.25 13.63
C PRO A 255 -8.46 6.28 12.46
N LEU A 256 -9.54 6.41 11.67
CA LEU A 256 -9.79 5.63 10.46
C LEU A 256 -9.50 6.46 9.21
N ILE A 257 -8.68 5.92 8.34
CA ILE A 257 -8.36 6.48 7.01
C ILE A 257 -9.01 5.60 5.96
N ILE A 258 -9.79 6.17 5.07
CA ILE A 258 -10.37 5.45 3.93
C ILE A 258 -9.66 5.87 2.65
N THR A 259 -9.06 4.89 1.97
CA THR A 259 -8.36 5.10 0.69
C THR A 259 -9.04 4.30 -0.40
N GLY A 260 -9.59 4.98 -1.41
CA GLY A 260 -10.18 4.29 -2.56
C GLY A 260 -11.20 5.14 -3.33
N GLY A 261 -10.81 5.56 -4.53
CA GLY A 261 -11.71 6.21 -5.50
C GLY A 261 -11.93 7.70 -5.34
N PHE A 262 -11.53 8.34 -4.27
CA PHE A 262 -11.72 9.78 -4.07
C PHE A 262 -10.99 10.63 -5.10
N ARG A 263 -11.70 11.64 -5.64
CA ARG A 263 -11.20 12.60 -6.65
C ARG A 263 -11.78 13.99 -6.47
N SER A 264 -13.05 14.11 -6.11
CA SER A 264 -13.74 15.40 -5.94
C SER A 264 -13.69 15.84 -4.48
N GLN A 265 -13.65 17.15 -4.26
CA GLN A 265 -13.69 17.75 -2.93
C GLN A 265 -15.00 17.40 -2.23
N ASN A 266 -16.14 17.50 -2.92
CA ASN A 266 -17.45 17.19 -2.34
C ASN A 266 -17.52 15.75 -1.80
N ALA A 267 -17.04 14.75 -2.56
CA ALA A 267 -17.06 13.37 -2.09
C ALA A 267 -16.17 13.15 -0.85
N MET A 268 -15.06 13.88 -0.73
CA MET A 268 -14.20 13.83 0.45
C MET A 268 -14.85 14.49 1.66
N GLU A 269 -15.49 15.67 1.46
CA GLU A 269 -16.23 16.40 2.50
C GLU A 269 -17.45 15.61 2.98
N ASP A 270 -18.22 15.02 2.07
CA ASP A 270 -19.36 14.17 2.40
C ASP A 270 -18.94 12.96 3.22
N ALA A 271 -17.82 12.30 2.83
CA ALA A 271 -17.29 11.17 3.55
C ALA A 271 -16.86 11.56 4.98
N LEU A 272 -16.13 12.66 5.15
CA LEU A 272 -15.71 13.14 6.48
C LEU A 272 -16.94 13.55 7.32
N SER A 273 -17.93 14.21 6.71
CA SER A 273 -19.15 14.64 7.39
C SER A 273 -20.03 13.49 7.86
N SER A 274 -19.85 12.28 7.30
CA SER A 274 -20.54 11.08 7.75
C SER A 274 -20.18 10.66 9.19
N GLY A 275 -19.01 11.09 9.68
CA GLY A 275 -18.48 10.71 11.00
C GLY A 275 -17.95 9.27 11.07
N HIS A 276 -17.92 8.54 9.96
CA HIS A 276 -17.43 7.15 9.93
C HIS A 276 -15.93 7.05 9.70
N LEU A 277 -15.27 8.13 9.29
CA LEU A 277 -13.81 8.19 9.09
C LEU A 277 -13.26 9.55 9.55
N ASP A 278 -11.96 9.61 9.80
CA ASP A 278 -11.26 10.81 10.27
C ASP A 278 -10.39 11.43 9.17
N LEU A 279 -9.88 10.62 8.24
CA LEU A 279 -9.03 11.07 7.14
C LEU A 279 -9.42 10.38 5.84
N VAL A 280 -9.24 11.13 4.73
CA VAL A 280 -9.39 10.62 3.38
C VAL A 280 -8.02 10.38 2.75
N GLY A 281 -7.78 9.14 2.31
CA GLY A 281 -6.57 8.76 1.60
C GLY A 281 -6.69 8.98 0.08
N VAL A 282 -5.76 9.73 -0.49
CA VAL A 282 -5.75 10.09 -1.91
C VAL A 282 -4.38 9.80 -2.51
N ALA A 283 -4.31 9.07 -3.63
CA ALA A 283 -3.06 8.77 -4.30
C ALA A 283 -2.98 9.34 -5.73
N ARG A 284 -3.86 8.90 -6.63
CA ARG A 284 -3.82 9.28 -8.06
C ARG A 284 -3.96 10.78 -8.31
N PRO A 285 -4.86 11.52 -7.65
CA PRO A 285 -4.91 12.98 -7.78
C PRO A 285 -3.60 13.66 -7.37
N PHE A 286 -2.94 13.24 -6.30
CA PHE A 286 -1.64 13.78 -5.88
C PHE A 286 -0.51 13.56 -6.90
N ALA A 287 -0.58 12.51 -7.71
CA ALA A 287 0.38 12.28 -8.79
C ALA A 287 0.26 13.30 -9.94
N LEU A 288 -0.81 14.09 -9.97
CA LEU A 288 -1.07 15.12 -10.99
C LEU A 288 -1.13 16.52 -10.40
N VAL A 289 -1.57 16.65 -9.15
CA VAL A 289 -1.73 17.92 -8.43
C VAL A 289 -1.05 17.78 -7.07
N PRO A 290 0.28 18.00 -6.98
CA PRO A 290 1.03 17.82 -5.73
C PRO A 290 0.60 18.78 -4.60
N ASP A 291 0.02 19.92 -4.93
CA ASP A 291 -0.50 20.94 -4.02
C ASP A 291 -2.03 20.88 -3.83
N LEU A 292 -2.60 19.68 -4.06
CA LEU A 292 -4.05 19.43 -4.02
C LEU A 292 -4.69 19.94 -2.72
N ALA A 293 -4.07 19.70 -1.56
CA ALA A 293 -4.65 20.09 -0.29
C ALA A 293 -4.72 21.62 -0.13
N ASN A 294 -3.66 22.34 -0.53
CA ASN A 294 -3.69 23.80 -0.54
C ASN A 294 -4.75 24.35 -1.52
N GLN A 295 -4.90 23.72 -2.69
CA GLN A 295 -5.93 24.14 -3.65
C GLN A 295 -7.34 23.93 -3.09
N MET A 296 -7.59 22.83 -2.34
CA MET A 296 -8.87 22.60 -1.66
C MET A 296 -9.13 23.67 -0.59
N GLN A 297 -8.14 23.96 0.25
CA GLN A 297 -8.27 25.00 1.28
C GLN A 297 -8.58 26.39 0.68
N ASN A 298 -7.99 26.70 -0.46
CA ASN A 298 -8.18 27.98 -1.15
C ASN A 298 -9.41 28.00 -2.08
N GLY A 299 -10.18 26.91 -2.18
CA GLY A 299 -11.35 26.80 -3.06
C GLY A 299 -11.01 26.84 -4.56
N THR A 300 -9.77 26.50 -4.94
CA THR A 300 -9.30 26.52 -6.35
C THR A 300 -9.14 25.13 -6.94
N TYR A 301 -9.32 24.09 -6.14
CA TYR A 301 -9.19 22.71 -6.61
C TYR A 301 -10.22 22.35 -7.67
N GLN A 302 -9.75 21.77 -8.74
CA GLN A 302 -10.61 21.18 -9.78
C GLN A 302 -10.44 19.67 -9.78
N THR A 303 -11.56 18.95 -9.79
CA THR A 303 -11.59 17.49 -9.79
C THR A 303 -10.72 16.92 -10.90
N VAL A 304 -9.71 16.15 -10.50
CA VAL A 304 -8.82 15.46 -11.44
C VAL A 304 -9.59 14.34 -12.14
N GLN A 305 -9.78 14.49 -13.43
CA GLN A 305 -10.29 13.43 -14.30
C GLN A 305 -9.17 12.93 -15.18
N THR A 306 -8.98 11.61 -15.21
CA THR A 306 -8.06 10.96 -16.15
C THR A 306 -8.82 9.93 -16.94
N ASP A 307 -8.70 10.01 -18.25
CA ASP A 307 -9.18 8.95 -19.12
C ASP A 307 -8.44 7.64 -18.81
N ARG A 308 -9.05 6.53 -19.18
CA ARG A 308 -8.41 5.23 -19.07
C ARG A 308 -7.15 5.21 -19.92
N ILE A 309 -6.01 4.84 -19.33
CA ILE A 309 -4.75 4.76 -20.05
C ILE A 309 -4.77 3.53 -20.96
N GLN A 310 -4.90 3.75 -22.25
CA GLN A 310 -5.06 2.71 -23.27
C GLN A 310 -4.14 2.92 -24.46
N THR A 311 -3.63 1.82 -24.99
CA THR A 311 -2.84 1.81 -26.23
C THR A 311 -3.73 1.88 -27.49
N GLY A 312 -5.03 1.57 -27.35
CA GLY A 312 -5.97 1.39 -28.45
C GLY A 312 -5.91 0.01 -29.10
N VAL A 313 -5.05 -0.88 -28.60
CA VAL A 313 -4.96 -2.29 -29.06
C VAL A 313 -5.57 -3.18 -27.96
N ALA A 314 -6.77 -3.69 -28.21
CA ALA A 314 -7.58 -4.42 -27.24
C ALA A 314 -6.83 -5.57 -26.52
N LEU A 315 -5.98 -6.32 -27.25
CA LEU A 315 -5.20 -7.41 -26.68
C LEU A 315 -4.15 -6.91 -25.67
N VAL A 316 -3.49 -5.79 -25.97
CA VAL A 316 -2.48 -5.15 -25.11
C VAL A 316 -3.19 -4.57 -23.88
N ASP A 317 -4.26 -3.83 -24.09
CA ASP A 317 -5.01 -3.17 -23.04
C ASP A 317 -5.65 -4.17 -22.07
N LYS A 318 -6.10 -5.34 -22.56
CA LYS A 318 -6.60 -6.43 -21.72
C LYS A 318 -5.50 -7.07 -20.87
N LYS A 319 -4.29 -7.27 -21.40
CA LYS A 319 -3.20 -7.96 -20.72
C LYS A 319 -2.35 -7.02 -19.83
N ALA A 320 -2.18 -5.78 -20.23
CA ALA A 320 -1.24 -4.84 -19.60
C ALA A 320 -1.90 -3.56 -19.05
N GLY A 321 -3.22 -3.41 -19.15
CA GLY A 321 -3.89 -2.13 -18.84
C GLY A 321 -3.68 -1.65 -17.41
N ALA A 322 -3.78 -2.54 -16.42
CA ALA A 322 -3.55 -2.18 -15.01
C ALA A 322 -2.10 -1.73 -14.76
N MET A 323 -1.13 -2.46 -15.33
CA MET A 323 0.28 -2.11 -15.27
C MET A 323 0.57 -0.79 -15.99
N LEU A 324 -0.02 -0.57 -17.16
CA LEU A 324 0.13 0.68 -17.91
C LEU A 324 -0.38 1.88 -17.11
N GLU A 325 -1.56 1.76 -16.48
CA GLU A 325 -2.11 2.82 -15.65
C GLU A 325 -1.19 3.14 -14.47
N MET A 326 -0.71 2.12 -13.76
CA MET A 326 0.21 2.30 -12.64
C MET A 326 1.52 2.97 -13.08
N ASN A 327 2.17 2.45 -14.13
CA ASN A 327 3.42 3.03 -14.63
C ASN A 327 3.22 4.44 -15.19
N TRP A 328 2.04 4.75 -15.72
CA TRP A 328 1.72 6.10 -16.17
C TRP A 328 1.74 7.09 -15.00
N TYR A 329 1.09 6.77 -13.88
CA TYR A 329 1.14 7.60 -12.66
C TYR A 329 2.55 7.66 -12.07
N MET A 330 3.31 6.57 -12.07
CA MET A 330 4.71 6.59 -11.64
C MET A 330 5.55 7.56 -12.49
N MET A 331 5.32 7.59 -13.82
CA MET A 331 6.00 8.53 -14.70
C MET A 331 5.57 9.99 -14.46
N GLN A 332 4.33 10.27 -14.09
CA GLN A 332 3.91 11.61 -13.64
C GLN A 332 4.70 12.02 -12.38
N MET A 333 4.74 11.15 -11.40
CA MET A 333 5.52 11.38 -10.20
C MET A 333 7.03 11.56 -10.49
N ASP A 334 7.60 10.86 -11.49
CA ASP A 334 8.98 11.06 -11.93
C ASP A 334 9.21 12.46 -12.52
N LEU A 335 8.26 12.97 -13.30
CA LEU A 335 8.33 14.34 -13.82
C LEU A 335 8.35 15.34 -12.67
N ILE A 336 7.43 15.21 -11.70
CA ILE A 336 7.37 16.05 -10.50
C ILE A 336 8.72 16.00 -9.75
N GLY A 337 9.26 14.80 -9.52
CA GLY A 337 10.55 14.61 -8.85
C GLY A 337 11.76 15.21 -9.60
N GLN A 338 11.62 15.52 -10.89
CA GLN A 338 12.59 16.24 -11.72
C GLN A 338 12.32 17.76 -11.77
N GLY A 339 11.35 18.27 -11.01
CA GLY A 339 10.94 19.67 -11.05
C GLY A 339 10.12 20.05 -12.30
N LYS A 340 9.57 19.06 -13.00
CA LYS A 340 8.73 19.26 -14.19
C LYS A 340 7.26 19.16 -13.82
N GLN A 341 6.40 19.77 -14.62
CA GLN A 341 4.96 19.61 -14.50
C GLN A 341 4.51 18.22 -14.95
N PRO A 342 3.48 17.64 -14.34
CA PRO A 342 2.83 16.45 -14.84
C PRO A 342 2.37 16.62 -16.29
N ASN A 343 2.36 15.55 -17.05
CA ASN A 343 1.91 15.55 -18.44
C ASN A 343 0.68 14.63 -18.63
N PRO A 344 -0.55 15.15 -18.48
CA PRO A 344 -1.77 14.37 -18.68
C PRO A 344 -1.92 13.74 -20.08
N LYS A 345 -1.21 14.29 -21.07
CA LYS A 345 -1.21 13.79 -22.46
C LYS A 345 -0.14 12.73 -22.74
N LEU A 346 0.50 12.19 -21.70
CA LEU A 346 1.52 11.15 -21.86
C LEU A 346 0.91 9.89 -22.48
N SER A 347 1.41 9.50 -23.66
CA SER A 347 0.90 8.36 -24.40
C SER A 347 1.16 7.02 -23.70
N ALA A 348 0.16 6.14 -23.68
CA ALA A 348 0.27 4.76 -23.17
C ALA A 348 1.38 3.97 -23.88
N TRP A 349 1.57 4.16 -25.18
CA TRP A 349 2.67 3.56 -25.94
C TRP A 349 4.04 3.99 -25.43
N LYS A 350 4.21 5.28 -25.11
CA LYS A 350 5.47 5.77 -24.55
C LYS A 350 5.74 5.15 -23.18
N VAL A 351 4.70 4.98 -22.36
CA VAL A 351 4.79 4.29 -21.06
C VAL A 351 5.21 2.84 -21.26
N LEU A 352 4.54 2.12 -22.15
CA LEU A 352 4.84 0.71 -22.44
C LEU A 352 6.28 0.52 -22.93
N LEU A 353 6.72 1.32 -23.90
CA LEU A 353 8.07 1.25 -24.44
C LEU A 353 9.13 1.55 -23.39
N LYS A 354 8.93 2.59 -22.55
CA LYS A 354 9.86 2.92 -21.47
C LYS A 354 9.93 1.81 -20.42
N THR A 355 8.78 1.21 -20.09
CA THR A 355 8.70 0.10 -19.13
C THR A 355 9.45 -1.13 -19.64
N LEU A 356 9.26 -1.47 -20.92
CA LEU A 356 9.96 -2.59 -21.57
C LEU A 356 11.46 -2.34 -21.70
N TRP A 357 11.86 -1.11 -22.05
CA TRP A 357 13.27 -0.76 -22.20
C TRP A 357 14.02 -0.72 -20.86
N GLY A 358 13.38 -0.14 -19.83
CA GLY A 358 14.02 0.05 -18.51
C GLY A 358 14.13 -1.24 -17.68
N ASN A 359 13.17 -2.15 -17.81
CA ASN A 359 13.04 -3.31 -16.94
C ASN A 359 13.00 -4.65 -17.72
N GLY A 360 13.13 -4.63 -19.04
CA GLY A 360 12.98 -5.83 -19.86
C GLY A 360 11.63 -6.54 -19.59
N LYS A 361 11.62 -7.88 -19.60
CA LYS A 361 10.42 -8.67 -19.25
C LYS A 361 9.94 -8.46 -17.81
N ALA A 362 10.83 -8.03 -16.90
CA ALA A 362 10.51 -7.74 -15.51
C ALA A 362 9.61 -6.50 -15.35
N GLY A 363 9.66 -5.56 -16.30
CA GLY A 363 8.80 -4.38 -16.30
C GLY A 363 7.33 -4.67 -16.58
N LEU A 364 7.00 -5.89 -16.97
CA LEU A 364 5.62 -6.36 -17.12
C LEU A 364 5.05 -6.96 -15.82
N SER A 365 5.87 -7.15 -14.80
CA SER A 365 5.39 -7.59 -13.49
C SER A 365 4.74 -6.42 -12.75
N THR A 366 3.54 -6.65 -12.23
CA THR A 366 2.73 -5.65 -11.52
C THR A 366 3.22 -5.47 -10.07
N GLY A 367 4.40 -4.89 -9.87
CA GLY A 367 4.77 -4.39 -8.56
C GLY A 367 3.92 -3.15 -8.24
N ARG A 368 3.09 -3.19 -7.20
CA ARG A 368 2.44 -1.99 -6.66
C ARG A 368 3.45 -1.27 -5.77
N ALA A 369 3.82 -0.06 -6.13
CA ALA A 369 4.49 0.87 -5.24
C ALA A 369 3.48 1.57 -4.34
#